data_7b0dae317a3944874db260a39d8c2bd8
#
_entry.id   7b0dae317a3944874db260a39d8c2bd8
#
_cell.length_a   1.000
_cell.length_b   1.000
_cell.length_c   1.000
_cell.angle_alpha   90.00
_cell.angle_beta   90.00
_cell.angle_gamma   90.00
#
_symmetry.space_group_name_H-M   'P 1'
#
loop_
_entity.id
_entity.type
_entity.pdbx_description
1 polymer ?
#
loop_
_entity_poly.entity_id
_entity_poly.type
_entity_poly.pdbx_seq_one_letter_code
_entity_poly.pdbx_strand_id
1 'polypeptide(L)'
;MADNNMIQEPVMHIDDDAPKKKELSERQLEKLAAKRKGPKYKTSLGDKLISVITYIVYSFFAFVCVYPVYYIFINTISSNDLSQRGKLLFYPQEVHFNNYKQVMKLPGLLHAFEISLLRTVIGTIFTVITAAFLGYMFTRETLWKKKLWYRFIVATMYFNAGIIPWYLTMNNLGLINNFWVYILPMMVQPFYIVLCKTFVESVPKELQEAAEIDGAGTLRIFWSIIRPVIKPILATIAVFAAVNQWNAFQDTLLLVTDDKLHTLQYKLWNYINSASSLKAAISSVGSSASAQQALAQSATTTSVRMTVTIIVITPIILVYPFFQRYFTKGIMIGAVKG
;
A
#
# COMPACT_ATOMS: atom_id res chain seq x y z
N MET A 1 78.56 41.11 6.54
CA MET A 1 77.81 42.00 5.71
C MET A 1 76.50 41.29 5.44
N ALA A 2 75.50 41.78 6.11
CA ALA A 2 74.16 41.31 6.21
C ALA A 2 73.32 41.88 5.05
N ASP A 3 72.39 41.17 4.52
CA ASP A 3 71.23 41.81 3.92
C ASP A 3 69.98 41.02 4.31
N ASN A 4 69.24 41.73 5.16
CA ASN A 4 67.95 41.35 5.69
C ASN A 4 66.91 41.86 4.71
N ASN A 5 66.30 41.03 3.87
CA ASN A 5 65.10 41.38 3.09
C ASN A 5 63.89 40.67 3.70
N MET A 6 63.24 41.40 4.62
CA MET A 6 61.88 41.07 5.08
C MET A 6 60.92 41.31 3.91
N ILE A 7 60.33 40.25 3.40
CA ILE A 7 59.21 40.29 2.46
C ILE A 7 57.97 40.61 3.34
N GLN A 8 57.44 41.82 3.18
CA GLN A 8 56.13 42.21 3.71
C GLN A 8 55.04 41.56 2.86
N GLU A 9 54.26 40.71 3.49
CA GLU A 9 53.01 40.18 2.89
C GLU A 9 52.02 41.34 2.72
N PRO A 10 51.30 41.46 1.57
CA PRO A 10 50.26 42.49 1.42
C PRO A 10 49.04 42.09 2.26
N VAL A 11 48.66 42.98 3.15
CA VAL A 11 47.37 42.91 3.89
C VAL A 11 46.25 43.05 2.83
N MET A 12 45.52 41.96 2.65
CA MET A 12 44.35 41.92 1.78
C MET A 12 43.23 42.68 2.48
N HIS A 13 42.93 43.91 2.03
CA HIS A 13 41.72 44.62 2.37
C HIS A 13 40.52 43.80 1.93
N ILE A 14 39.76 43.32 2.89
CA ILE A 14 38.43 42.74 2.63
C ILE A 14 37.50 43.91 2.35
N ASP A 15 37.18 44.10 1.05
CA ASP A 15 36.12 45.00 0.63
C ASP A 15 34.77 44.46 1.17
N ASP A 16 34.19 45.19 2.13
CA ASP A 16 32.88 44.99 2.72
C ASP A 16 31.70 45.32 1.76
N ASP A 17 31.90 45.21 0.45
CA ASP A 17 30.84 45.37 -0.56
C ASP A 17 30.27 44.04 -1.01
N ALA A 18 29.72 43.23 -0.06
CA ALA A 18 28.81 42.19 -0.42
C ALA A 18 27.52 42.81 -0.99
N PRO A 19 27.12 42.54 -2.25
CA PRO A 19 25.93 43.13 -2.82
C PRO A 19 24.71 42.76 -1.97
N LYS A 20 24.10 43.74 -1.30
CA LYS A 20 22.81 43.62 -0.61
C LYS A 20 21.83 42.91 -1.56
N LYS A 21 21.36 41.72 -1.19
CA LYS A 21 20.28 41.03 -1.88
C LYS A 21 19.11 42.04 -2.02
N LYS A 22 18.94 42.62 -3.22
CA LYS A 22 17.77 43.42 -3.55
C LYS A 22 16.55 42.58 -3.33
N GLU A 23 15.76 42.88 -2.29
CA GLU A 23 14.41 42.37 -2.17
C GLU A 23 13.66 42.75 -3.44
N LEU A 24 13.36 41.74 -4.25
CA LEU A 24 12.54 41.93 -5.45
C LEU A 24 11.19 42.45 -5.03
N SER A 25 10.77 43.62 -5.54
CA SER A 25 9.45 44.16 -5.24
C SER A 25 8.36 43.15 -5.65
N GLU A 26 7.23 43.14 -4.93
CA GLU A 26 6.10 42.23 -5.22
C GLU A 26 5.70 42.24 -6.70
N ARG A 27 5.75 43.37 -7.37
CA ARG A 27 5.53 43.51 -8.82
C ARG A 27 6.58 42.78 -9.68
N GLN A 28 7.82 42.66 -9.20
CA GLN A 28 8.88 41.89 -9.91
C GLN A 28 8.70 40.40 -9.68
N LEU A 29 8.23 40.00 -8.49
CA LEU A 29 7.87 38.61 -8.19
C LEU A 29 6.63 38.16 -8.99
N GLU A 30 5.62 39.02 -9.14
CA GLU A 30 4.46 38.75 -10.00
C GLU A 30 4.85 38.65 -11.49
N LYS A 31 5.74 39.52 -11.99
CA LYS A 31 6.24 39.43 -13.37
C LYS A 31 7.05 38.17 -13.60
N LEU A 32 7.86 37.74 -12.63
CA LEU A 32 8.58 36.46 -12.69
C LEU A 32 7.65 35.24 -12.62
N ALA A 33 6.61 35.31 -11.79
CA ALA A 33 5.56 34.30 -11.71
C ALA A 33 4.71 34.23 -13.00
N ALA A 34 4.40 35.38 -13.60
CA ALA A 34 3.73 35.47 -14.90
C ALA A 34 4.60 34.93 -16.05
N LYS A 35 5.92 35.13 -16.00
CA LYS A 35 6.90 34.61 -16.97
C LYS A 35 7.13 33.10 -16.82
N ARG A 36 6.90 32.54 -15.62
CA ARG A 36 6.89 31.09 -15.35
C ARG A 36 5.64 30.36 -15.85
N LYS A 37 4.55 31.09 -16.13
CA LYS A 37 3.44 30.52 -16.91
C LYS A 37 3.95 30.36 -18.34
N GLY A 38 4.38 29.16 -18.67
CA GLY A 38 4.86 28.79 -20.00
C GLY A 38 3.90 29.24 -21.11
N PRO A 39 4.31 29.28 -22.38
CA PRO A 39 3.50 29.77 -23.46
C PRO A 39 2.13 29.10 -23.42
N LYS A 40 1.06 29.91 -23.40
CA LYS A 40 -0.30 29.42 -23.56
C LYS A 40 -0.38 28.81 -24.97
N TYR A 41 -0.17 27.50 -25.06
CA TYR A 41 -0.43 26.79 -26.30
C TYR A 41 -1.88 27.04 -26.72
N LYS A 42 -2.08 27.63 -27.89
CA LYS A 42 -3.40 27.70 -28.51
C LYS A 42 -3.78 26.25 -28.82
N THR A 43 -4.68 25.71 -28.02
CA THR A 43 -5.20 24.36 -28.24
C THR A 43 -5.84 24.31 -29.62
N SER A 44 -5.33 23.48 -30.52
CA SER A 44 -5.91 23.18 -31.81
C SER A 44 -7.29 22.53 -31.63
N LEU A 45 -8.15 22.60 -32.64
CA LEU A 45 -9.43 21.85 -32.65
C LEU A 45 -9.18 20.34 -32.43
N GLY A 46 -8.08 19.81 -32.99
CA GLY A 46 -7.66 18.42 -32.76
C GLY A 46 -7.33 18.13 -31.29
N ASP A 47 -6.64 19.05 -30.58
CA ASP A 47 -6.30 18.88 -29.16
C ASP A 47 -7.56 18.89 -28.29
N LYS A 48 -8.56 19.72 -28.65
CA LYS A 48 -9.85 19.74 -27.95
C LYS A 48 -10.62 18.44 -28.15
N LEU A 49 -10.65 17.92 -29.39
CA LEU A 49 -11.31 16.66 -29.72
C LEU A 49 -10.66 15.49 -28.95
N ILE A 50 -9.33 15.41 -28.96
CA ILE A 50 -8.60 14.40 -28.20
C ILE A 50 -8.90 14.52 -26.71
N SER A 51 -8.92 15.74 -26.15
CA SER A 51 -9.25 15.96 -24.74
C SER A 51 -10.66 15.47 -24.42
N VAL A 52 -11.66 15.78 -25.25
CA VAL A 52 -13.06 15.33 -25.05
C VAL A 52 -13.15 13.80 -25.09
N ILE A 53 -12.54 13.17 -26.09
CA ILE A 53 -12.51 11.70 -26.20
C ILE A 53 -11.85 11.10 -24.95
N THR A 54 -10.72 11.66 -24.52
CA THR A 54 -10.00 11.23 -23.33
C THR A 54 -10.87 11.32 -22.07
N TYR A 55 -11.57 12.44 -21.86
CA TYR A 55 -12.50 12.57 -20.72
C TYR A 55 -13.64 11.56 -20.77
N ILE A 56 -14.25 11.33 -21.95
CA ILE A 56 -15.32 10.34 -22.10
C ILE A 56 -14.81 8.93 -21.75
N VAL A 57 -13.67 8.53 -22.33
CA VAL A 57 -13.09 7.21 -22.11
C VAL A 57 -12.75 7.00 -20.63
N TYR A 58 -12.03 7.96 -19.99
CA TYR A 58 -11.67 7.83 -18.58
C TYR A 58 -12.90 7.91 -17.65
N SER A 59 -13.90 8.74 -17.96
CA SER A 59 -15.16 8.79 -17.18
C SER A 59 -15.93 7.48 -17.26
N PHE A 60 -16.02 6.87 -18.45
CA PHE A 60 -16.64 5.57 -18.62
C PHE A 60 -15.88 4.49 -17.85
N PHE A 61 -14.56 4.47 -17.96
CA PHE A 61 -13.72 3.52 -17.22
C PHE A 61 -13.85 3.70 -15.70
N ALA A 62 -13.85 4.94 -15.22
CA ALA A 62 -14.06 5.23 -13.79
C ALA A 62 -15.44 4.74 -13.32
N PHE A 63 -16.49 4.95 -14.11
CA PHE A 63 -17.83 4.44 -13.80
C PHE A 63 -17.84 2.92 -13.69
N VAL A 64 -17.26 2.21 -14.67
CA VAL A 64 -17.18 0.74 -14.65
C VAL A 64 -16.43 0.23 -13.42
N CYS A 65 -15.37 0.92 -12.97
CA CYS A 65 -14.61 0.54 -11.78
C CYS A 65 -15.38 0.81 -10.47
N VAL A 66 -16.12 1.90 -10.37
CA VAL A 66 -16.84 2.30 -9.15
C VAL A 66 -18.16 1.55 -9.01
N TYR A 67 -18.83 1.24 -10.13
CA TYR A 67 -20.16 0.64 -10.14
C TYR A 67 -20.26 -0.66 -9.30
N PRO A 68 -19.36 -1.63 -9.35
CA PRO A 68 -19.47 -2.84 -8.54
C PRO A 68 -19.49 -2.56 -7.03
N VAL A 69 -18.68 -1.60 -6.56
CA VAL A 69 -18.64 -1.20 -5.15
C VAL A 69 -19.94 -0.49 -4.78
N TYR A 70 -20.40 0.41 -5.64
CA TYR A 70 -21.70 1.09 -5.48
C TYR A 70 -22.85 0.09 -5.45
N TYR A 71 -22.87 -0.89 -6.36
CA TYR A 71 -23.87 -1.95 -6.41
C TYR A 71 -23.94 -2.75 -5.09
N ILE A 72 -22.79 -3.18 -4.58
CA ILE A 72 -22.74 -3.87 -3.28
C ILE A 72 -23.28 -2.96 -2.19
N PHE A 73 -22.87 -1.69 -2.15
CA PHE A 73 -23.30 -0.72 -1.13
C PHE A 73 -24.82 -0.51 -1.10
N ILE A 74 -25.45 -0.25 -2.25
CA ILE A 74 -26.92 -0.05 -2.28
C ILE A 74 -27.69 -1.30 -1.83
N ASN A 75 -27.14 -2.50 -2.09
CA ASN A 75 -27.75 -3.75 -1.65
C ASN A 75 -27.60 -3.97 -0.13
N THR A 76 -26.63 -3.36 0.54
CA THR A 76 -26.49 -3.46 2.00
C THR A 76 -27.55 -2.66 2.77
N ILE A 77 -28.04 -1.57 2.18
CA ILE A 77 -28.98 -0.64 2.81
C ILE A 77 -30.42 -0.80 2.30
N SER A 78 -30.67 -1.71 1.36
CA SER A 78 -31.99 -1.94 0.76
C SER A 78 -32.63 -3.22 1.27
N SER A 79 -33.92 -3.39 0.94
CA SER A 79 -34.70 -4.59 1.23
C SER A 79 -33.97 -5.88 0.83
N ASN A 80 -33.87 -6.81 1.76
CA ASN A 80 -33.17 -8.08 1.56
C ASN A 80 -33.82 -8.96 0.48
N ASP A 81 -35.16 -8.91 0.35
CA ASP A 81 -35.88 -9.63 -0.69
C ASP A 81 -35.56 -9.10 -2.10
N LEU A 82 -35.55 -7.77 -2.27
CA LEU A 82 -35.22 -7.14 -3.56
C LEU A 82 -33.75 -7.36 -3.94
N SER A 83 -32.85 -7.31 -2.96
CA SER A 83 -31.43 -7.62 -3.13
C SER A 83 -31.23 -9.07 -3.60
N GLN A 84 -31.93 -10.01 -2.99
CA GLN A 84 -31.84 -11.43 -3.35
C GLN A 84 -32.36 -11.71 -4.76
N ARG A 85 -33.43 -11.03 -5.16
CA ARG A 85 -34.01 -11.15 -6.52
C ARG A 85 -33.20 -10.43 -7.59
N GLY A 86 -32.11 -9.71 -7.22
CA GLY A 86 -31.29 -8.95 -8.16
C GLY A 86 -32.00 -7.76 -8.79
N LYS A 87 -33.06 -7.22 -8.16
CA LYS A 87 -33.85 -6.09 -8.69
C LYS A 87 -33.24 -4.73 -8.41
N LEU A 88 -32.21 -4.66 -7.56
CA LEU A 88 -31.56 -3.41 -7.17
C LEU A 88 -30.33 -3.17 -8.05
N LEU A 89 -30.46 -2.35 -9.09
CA LEU A 89 -29.37 -2.08 -10.02
C LEU A 89 -28.74 -0.70 -9.81
N PHE A 90 -29.56 0.37 -9.71
CA PHE A 90 -29.06 1.74 -9.74
C PHE A 90 -29.38 2.57 -8.50
N TYR A 91 -30.44 2.28 -7.78
CA TYR A 91 -30.84 3.04 -6.59
C TYR A 91 -31.41 2.13 -5.49
N PRO A 92 -31.19 2.52 -4.21
CA PRO A 92 -31.68 1.74 -3.08
C PRO A 92 -33.22 1.84 -2.99
N GLN A 93 -33.86 0.77 -2.55
CA GLN A 93 -35.30 0.70 -2.28
C GLN A 93 -35.54 0.16 -0.88
N GLU A 94 -36.55 0.70 -0.18
CA GLU A 94 -36.88 0.34 1.21
C GLU A 94 -35.65 0.42 2.11
N VAL A 95 -35.06 1.62 2.18
CA VAL A 95 -33.77 1.84 2.86
C VAL A 95 -33.84 1.52 4.34
N HIS A 96 -32.93 0.66 4.81
CA HIS A 96 -32.77 0.30 6.22
C HIS A 96 -31.32 -0.03 6.56
N PHE A 97 -30.95 0.10 7.83
CA PHE A 97 -29.61 -0.20 8.36
C PHE A 97 -29.55 -1.47 9.21
N ASN A 98 -30.60 -2.31 9.15
CA ASN A 98 -30.70 -3.52 9.97
C ASN A 98 -29.60 -4.53 9.65
N ASN A 99 -29.14 -4.61 8.40
CA ASN A 99 -28.05 -5.50 7.98
C ASN A 99 -26.77 -5.18 8.75
N TYR A 100 -26.42 -3.90 8.89
CA TYR A 100 -25.25 -3.48 9.68
C TYR A 100 -25.38 -3.84 11.16
N LYS A 101 -26.58 -3.61 11.75
CA LYS A 101 -26.84 -3.99 13.15
C LYS A 101 -26.72 -5.50 13.36
N GLN A 102 -27.18 -6.30 12.41
CA GLN A 102 -27.08 -7.77 12.48
C GLN A 102 -25.64 -8.24 12.33
N VAL A 103 -24.90 -7.68 11.36
CA VAL A 103 -23.49 -8.03 11.10
C VAL A 103 -22.62 -7.68 12.31
N MET A 104 -22.83 -6.52 12.93
CA MET A 104 -22.06 -6.13 14.13
C MET A 104 -22.32 -7.04 15.35
N LYS A 105 -23.45 -7.78 15.36
CA LYS A 105 -23.75 -8.77 16.39
C LYS A 105 -23.19 -10.17 16.09
N LEU A 106 -22.59 -10.38 14.91
CA LEU A 106 -21.99 -11.67 14.58
C LEU A 106 -20.84 -11.99 15.54
N PRO A 107 -20.80 -13.21 16.09
CA PRO A 107 -19.79 -13.58 17.07
C PRO A 107 -18.39 -13.52 16.46
N GLY A 108 -17.47 -12.88 17.17
CA GLY A 108 -16.07 -12.81 16.79
C GLY A 108 -15.73 -11.85 15.62
N LEU A 109 -16.71 -11.07 15.06
CA LEU A 109 -16.45 -10.17 13.96
C LEU A 109 -15.58 -8.97 14.39
N LEU A 110 -15.90 -8.35 15.51
CA LEU A 110 -15.09 -7.23 16.05
C LEU A 110 -13.69 -7.69 16.41
N HIS A 111 -13.57 -8.85 17.03
CA HIS A 111 -12.25 -9.40 17.34
C HIS A 111 -11.45 -9.74 16.07
N ALA A 112 -12.09 -10.28 15.04
CA ALA A 112 -11.45 -10.50 13.73
C ALA A 112 -10.99 -9.19 13.07
N PHE A 113 -11.71 -8.09 13.27
CA PHE A 113 -11.27 -6.76 12.85
C PHE A 113 -10.02 -6.32 13.61
N GLU A 114 -9.98 -6.50 14.93
CA GLU A 114 -8.80 -6.19 15.76
C GLU A 114 -7.58 -6.99 15.32
N ILE A 115 -7.71 -8.30 15.09
CA ILE A 115 -6.62 -9.15 14.59
C ILE A 115 -6.15 -8.68 13.21
N SER A 116 -7.07 -8.35 12.30
CA SER A 116 -6.72 -7.82 10.97
C SER A 116 -6.00 -6.47 11.06
N LEU A 117 -6.39 -5.60 11.96
CA LEU A 117 -5.74 -4.32 12.18
C LEU A 117 -4.33 -4.51 12.76
N LEU A 118 -4.19 -5.34 13.80
CA LEU A 118 -2.90 -5.64 14.43
C LEU A 118 -1.92 -6.27 13.44
N ARG A 119 -2.33 -7.30 12.67
CA ARG A 119 -1.48 -7.90 11.66
C ARG A 119 -1.04 -6.92 10.60
N THR A 120 -1.97 -6.05 10.16
CA THR A 120 -1.69 -5.05 9.12
C THR A 120 -0.66 -4.04 9.61
N VAL A 121 -0.86 -3.47 10.81
CA VAL A 121 0.05 -2.46 11.36
C VAL A 121 1.42 -3.07 11.66
N ILE A 122 1.46 -4.15 12.44
CA ILE A 122 2.72 -4.80 12.85
C ILE A 122 3.44 -5.38 11.62
N GLY A 123 2.73 -6.11 10.75
CA GLY A 123 3.31 -6.70 9.54
C GLY A 123 3.89 -5.65 8.59
N THR A 124 3.18 -4.53 8.40
CA THR A 124 3.67 -3.41 7.59
C THR A 124 4.95 -2.81 8.16
N ILE A 125 4.99 -2.56 9.47
CA ILE A 125 6.18 -2.00 10.14
C ILE A 125 7.39 -2.92 9.93
N PHE A 126 7.25 -4.21 10.19
CA PHE A 126 8.34 -5.17 10.02
C PHE A 126 8.77 -5.28 8.56
N THR A 127 7.84 -5.35 7.62
CA THR A 127 8.13 -5.40 6.18
C THR A 127 8.89 -4.16 5.71
N VAL A 128 8.46 -2.96 6.12
CA VAL A 128 9.11 -1.70 5.74
C VAL A 128 10.52 -1.59 6.32
N ILE A 129 10.69 -1.92 7.60
CA ILE A 129 12.00 -1.89 8.27
C ILE A 129 12.96 -2.87 7.59
N THR A 130 12.51 -4.10 7.34
CA THR A 130 13.32 -5.14 6.71
C THR A 130 13.69 -4.77 5.28
N ALA A 131 12.74 -4.29 4.47
CA ALA A 131 12.98 -3.86 3.10
C ALA A 131 13.94 -2.67 3.05
N ALA A 132 13.77 -1.68 3.93
CA ALA A 132 14.64 -0.50 4.02
C ALA A 132 16.06 -0.89 4.40
N PHE A 133 16.20 -1.68 5.45
CA PHE A 133 17.51 -2.05 5.97
C PHE A 133 18.28 -2.96 5.00
N LEU A 134 17.66 -4.05 4.53
CA LEU A 134 18.29 -4.96 3.57
C LEU A 134 18.53 -4.26 2.22
N GLY A 135 17.59 -3.42 1.74
CA GLY A 135 17.80 -2.63 0.54
C GLY A 135 19.03 -1.73 0.63
N TYR A 136 19.21 -1.03 1.76
CA TYR A 136 20.42 -0.25 2.04
C TYR A 136 21.68 -1.11 2.14
N MET A 137 21.63 -2.22 2.90
CA MET A 137 22.80 -3.08 3.07
C MET A 137 23.33 -3.61 1.72
N PHE A 138 22.46 -3.92 0.77
CA PHE A 138 22.88 -4.35 -0.56
C PHE A 138 23.50 -3.25 -1.43
N THR A 139 23.45 -2.00 -1.02
CA THR A 139 24.20 -0.92 -1.70
C THR A 139 25.61 -0.74 -1.13
N ARG A 140 25.87 -1.21 0.10
CA ARG A 140 27.14 -1.03 0.79
C ARG A 140 28.26 -1.88 0.19
N GLU A 141 29.43 -1.25 -0.06
CA GLU A 141 30.62 -1.93 -0.56
C GLU A 141 31.24 -2.86 0.49
N THR A 142 31.06 -2.54 1.77
CA THR A 142 31.59 -3.29 2.92
C THR A 142 30.87 -4.61 3.17
N LEU A 143 29.69 -4.86 2.54
CA LEU A 143 28.95 -6.11 2.74
C LEU A 143 29.68 -7.28 2.05
N TRP A 144 30.11 -8.26 2.85
CA TRP A 144 30.76 -9.47 2.35
C TRP A 144 29.90 -10.22 1.33
N LYS A 145 30.48 -10.50 0.16
CA LYS A 145 29.78 -11.18 -0.96
C LYS A 145 28.41 -10.60 -1.32
N LYS A 146 28.25 -9.25 -1.25
CA LYS A 146 26.96 -8.58 -1.51
C LYS A 146 26.28 -9.03 -2.81
N LYS A 147 27.04 -9.25 -3.89
CA LYS A 147 26.51 -9.70 -5.20
C LYS A 147 25.90 -11.09 -5.11
N LEU A 148 26.46 -12.00 -4.31
CA LEU A 148 25.94 -13.36 -4.11
C LEU A 148 24.63 -13.30 -3.32
N TRP A 149 24.60 -12.60 -2.19
CA TRP A 149 23.41 -12.47 -1.36
C TRP A 149 22.26 -11.78 -2.11
N TYR A 150 22.59 -10.74 -2.87
CA TYR A 150 21.57 -10.05 -3.68
C TYR A 150 20.99 -10.98 -4.76
N ARG A 151 21.85 -11.72 -5.49
CA ARG A 151 21.40 -12.71 -6.48
C ARG A 151 20.53 -13.79 -5.84
N PHE A 152 20.91 -14.24 -4.65
CA PHE A 152 20.11 -15.23 -3.91
C PHE A 152 18.71 -14.69 -3.60
N ILE A 153 18.59 -13.47 -3.07
CA ILE A 153 17.28 -12.86 -2.80
C ILE A 153 16.47 -12.69 -4.09
N VAL A 154 17.08 -12.22 -5.18
CA VAL A 154 16.40 -12.11 -6.47
C VAL A 154 15.95 -13.49 -6.97
N ALA A 155 16.77 -14.51 -6.85
CA ALA A 155 16.40 -15.88 -7.25
C ALA A 155 15.17 -16.40 -6.50
N THR A 156 15.02 -16.08 -5.20
CA THR A 156 13.84 -16.51 -4.41
C THR A 156 12.53 -15.90 -4.91
N MET A 157 12.55 -14.82 -5.70
CA MET A 157 11.33 -14.26 -6.32
C MET A 157 10.73 -15.21 -7.39
N TYR A 158 11.56 -16.02 -8.01
CA TYR A 158 11.16 -16.94 -9.10
C TYR A 158 10.87 -18.35 -8.60
N PHE A 159 11.15 -18.63 -7.32
CA PHE A 159 10.94 -19.93 -6.71
C PHE A 159 9.73 -19.90 -5.79
N ASN A 160 8.75 -20.77 -6.05
CA ASN A 160 7.66 -21.03 -5.14
C ASN A 160 7.61 -22.53 -4.86
N ALA A 161 7.87 -22.92 -3.62
CA ALA A 161 7.86 -24.31 -3.19
C ALA A 161 6.45 -24.94 -3.13
N GLY A 162 5.40 -24.13 -3.22
CA GLY A 162 4.02 -24.55 -3.10
C GLY A 162 3.49 -24.59 -1.65
N ILE A 163 2.19 -24.91 -1.54
CA ILE A 163 1.46 -24.85 -0.27
C ILE A 163 1.93 -25.88 0.74
N ILE A 164 2.22 -27.12 0.30
CA ILE A 164 2.57 -28.22 1.21
C ILE A 164 3.91 -27.98 1.91
N PRO A 165 5.03 -27.71 1.21
CA PRO A 165 6.30 -27.37 1.85
C PRO A 165 6.20 -26.13 2.76
N TRP A 166 5.41 -25.13 2.35
CA TRP A 166 5.18 -23.94 3.17
C TRP A 166 4.46 -24.28 4.48
N TYR A 167 3.38 -25.07 4.42
CA TYR A 167 2.66 -25.55 5.60
C TYR A 167 3.56 -26.33 6.55
N LEU A 168 4.33 -27.30 6.03
CA LEU A 168 5.25 -28.09 6.84
C LEU A 168 6.32 -27.23 7.53
N THR A 169 6.83 -26.22 6.83
CA THR A 169 7.81 -25.29 7.40
C THR A 169 7.20 -24.51 8.56
N MET A 170 5.99 -23.97 8.39
CA MET A 170 5.31 -23.21 9.45
C MET A 170 4.97 -24.11 10.65
N ASN A 171 4.59 -25.36 10.41
CA ASN A 171 4.35 -26.36 11.45
C ASN A 171 5.63 -26.68 12.24
N ASN A 172 6.73 -26.93 11.56
CA ASN A 172 8.01 -27.24 12.20
C ASN A 172 8.57 -26.05 13.00
N LEU A 173 8.26 -24.84 12.61
CA LEU A 173 8.61 -23.62 13.36
C LEU A 173 7.66 -23.31 14.54
N GLY A 174 6.63 -24.14 14.76
CA GLY A 174 5.65 -23.92 15.85
C GLY A 174 4.77 -22.69 15.65
N LEU A 175 4.56 -22.28 14.40
CA LEU A 175 3.78 -21.08 14.06
C LEU A 175 2.29 -21.35 13.84
N ILE A 176 1.85 -22.62 13.86
CA ILE A 176 0.43 -22.96 13.75
C ILE A 176 -0.32 -22.45 14.99
N ASN A 177 -1.50 -21.87 14.78
CA ASN A 177 -2.29 -21.21 15.83
C ASN A 177 -1.54 -20.15 16.64
N ASN A 178 -0.62 -19.43 15.99
CA ASN A 178 0.15 -18.36 16.61
C ASN A 178 0.02 -17.08 15.77
N PHE A 179 -0.16 -15.93 16.43
CA PHE A 179 -0.26 -14.63 15.73
C PHE A 179 0.96 -14.32 14.85
N TRP A 180 2.14 -14.76 15.24
CA TRP A 180 3.38 -14.52 14.49
C TRP A 180 3.42 -15.18 13.11
N VAL A 181 2.54 -16.14 12.83
CA VAL A 181 2.40 -16.72 11.48
C VAL A 181 2.00 -15.68 10.44
N TYR A 182 1.33 -14.62 10.84
CA TYR A 182 0.94 -13.50 9.97
C TYR A 182 2.08 -12.55 9.66
N ILE A 183 3.09 -12.48 10.53
CA ILE A 183 4.15 -11.48 10.47
C ILE A 183 5.44 -12.06 9.88
N LEU A 184 5.96 -13.14 10.49
CA LEU A 184 7.31 -13.65 10.18
C LEU A 184 7.48 -14.07 8.70
N PRO A 185 6.56 -14.83 8.07
CA PRO A 185 6.73 -15.24 6.68
C PRO A 185 6.63 -14.09 5.70
N MET A 186 5.91 -13.03 6.06
CA MET A 186 5.63 -11.88 5.20
C MET A 186 6.59 -10.71 5.39
N MET A 187 7.43 -10.70 6.46
CA MET A 187 8.30 -9.57 6.76
C MET A 187 9.43 -9.38 5.75
N VAL A 188 9.92 -10.46 5.14
CA VAL A 188 11.00 -10.42 4.14
C VAL A 188 10.40 -10.60 2.76
N GLN A 189 10.16 -9.49 2.06
CA GLN A 189 9.61 -9.50 0.70
C GLN A 189 10.70 -9.07 -0.29
N PRO A 190 11.23 -10.00 -1.09
CA PRO A 190 12.33 -9.72 -2.02
C PRO A 190 12.04 -8.56 -2.98
N PHE A 191 10.82 -8.46 -3.49
CA PHE A 191 10.42 -7.36 -4.37
C PHE A 191 10.60 -5.99 -3.70
N TYR A 192 10.20 -5.83 -2.44
CA TYR A 192 10.35 -4.54 -1.73
C TYR A 192 11.82 -4.22 -1.41
N ILE A 193 12.63 -5.25 -1.16
CA ILE A 193 14.08 -5.10 -0.95
C ILE A 193 14.74 -4.57 -2.23
N VAL A 194 14.43 -5.16 -3.39
CA VAL A 194 14.94 -4.72 -4.70
C VAL A 194 14.51 -3.29 -5.00
N LEU A 195 13.23 -2.98 -4.78
CA LEU A 195 12.67 -1.66 -4.99
C LEU A 195 13.36 -0.60 -4.12
N CYS A 196 13.56 -0.90 -2.83
CA CYS A 196 14.26 -0.02 -1.90
C CYS A 196 15.73 0.16 -2.29
N LYS A 197 16.44 -0.95 -2.63
CA LYS A 197 17.82 -0.91 -3.10
C LYS A 197 17.99 0.01 -4.30
N THR A 198 17.15 -0.15 -5.33
CA THR A 198 17.21 0.66 -6.55
C THR A 198 17.02 2.15 -6.24
N PHE A 199 16.14 2.47 -5.29
CA PHE A 199 15.93 3.85 -4.86
C PHE A 199 17.13 4.40 -4.07
N VAL A 200 17.72 3.60 -3.17
CA VAL A 200 18.94 4.00 -2.43
C VAL A 200 20.11 4.25 -3.38
N GLU A 201 20.24 3.48 -4.46
CA GLU A 201 21.27 3.68 -5.48
C GLU A 201 21.11 4.99 -6.28
N SER A 202 19.93 5.60 -6.27
CA SER A 202 19.70 6.92 -6.87
C SER A 202 20.07 8.09 -5.94
N VAL A 203 20.35 7.82 -4.66
CA VAL A 203 20.80 8.84 -3.70
C VAL A 203 22.28 9.15 -3.97
N PRO A 204 22.68 10.44 -3.99
CA PRO A 204 24.08 10.83 -4.15
C PRO A 204 24.99 10.16 -3.10
N LYS A 205 26.08 9.56 -3.56
CA LYS A 205 27.03 8.83 -2.67
C LYS A 205 27.74 9.76 -1.71
N GLU A 206 27.94 11.00 -2.12
CA GLU A 206 28.62 12.06 -1.34
C GLU A 206 27.99 12.26 0.04
N LEU A 207 26.67 12.03 0.18
CA LEU A 207 25.99 12.09 1.48
C LEU A 207 26.44 10.99 2.43
N GLN A 208 26.74 9.81 1.91
CA GLN A 208 27.24 8.68 2.73
C GLN A 208 28.72 8.86 3.04
N GLU A 209 29.52 9.26 2.03
CA GLU A 209 30.96 9.48 2.16
C GLU A 209 31.27 10.58 3.17
N ALA A 210 30.56 11.71 3.13
CA ALA A 210 30.72 12.78 4.12
C ALA A 210 30.47 12.29 5.55
N ALA A 211 29.41 11.50 5.74
CA ALA A 211 29.10 10.95 7.06
C ALA A 211 30.14 9.91 7.55
N GLU A 212 30.76 9.17 6.62
CA GLU A 212 31.83 8.23 6.94
C GLU A 212 33.11 8.97 7.37
N ILE A 213 33.42 10.10 6.72
CA ILE A 213 34.53 10.98 7.12
C ILE A 213 34.29 11.54 8.52
N ASP A 214 33.03 11.89 8.84
CA ASP A 214 32.62 12.33 10.21
C ASP A 214 32.60 11.19 11.24
N GLY A 215 33.01 9.97 10.86
CA GLY A 215 33.09 8.80 11.77
C GLY A 215 31.74 8.14 12.05
N ALA A 216 30.69 8.40 11.25
CA ALA A 216 29.41 7.76 11.45
C ALA A 216 29.44 6.29 11.01
N GLY A 217 29.07 5.38 11.92
CA GLY A 217 28.91 3.95 11.59
C GLY A 217 27.70 3.68 10.70
N THR A 218 27.69 2.52 10.03
CA THR A 218 26.66 2.10 9.05
C THR A 218 25.23 2.26 9.56
N LEU A 219 24.93 1.89 10.80
CA LEU A 219 23.58 2.02 11.37
C LEU A 219 23.19 3.50 11.55
N ARG A 220 24.12 4.35 11.97
CA ARG A 220 23.87 5.79 12.13
C ARG A 220 23.59 6.44 10.78
N ILE A 221 24.37 6.10 9.75
CA ILE A 221 24.14 6.56 8.37
C ILE A 221 22.76 6.13 7.87
N PHE A 222 22.40 4.87 8.09
CA PHE A 222 21.07 4.37 7.72
C PHE A 222 19.93 5.16 8.37
N TRP A 223 19.94 5.30 9.70
CA TRP A 223 18.83 5.91 10.44
C TRP A 223 18.74 7.42 10.26
N SER A 224 19.90 8.12 10.26
CA SER A 224 19.94 9.59 10.29
C SER A 224 19.99 10.22 8.91
N ILE A 225 20.52 9.52 7.88
CA ILE A 225 20.75 10.09 6.55
C ILE A 225 19.88 9.38 5.51
N ILE A 226 20.07 8.07 5.33
CA ILE A 226 19.44 7.35 4.23
C ILE A 226 17.93 7.25 4.42
N ARG A 227 17.46 6.79 5.59
CA ARG A 227 16.04 6.62 5.88
C ARG A 227 15.21 7.90 5.65
N PRO A 228 15.62 9.10 6.09
CA PRO A 228 14.90 10.32 5.79
C PRO A 228 14.80 10.65 4.31
N VAL A 229 15.87 10.40 3.54
CA VAL A 229 15.92 10.68 2.10
C VAL A 229 15.01 9.73 1.32
N ILE A 230 14.99 8.45 1.69
CA ILE A 230 14.18 7.43 1.01
C ILE A 230 12.73 7.34 1.51
N LYS A 231 12.26 8.26 2.36
CA LYS A 231 10.87 8.29 2.84
C LYS A 231 9.80 8.07 1.76
N PRO A 232 9.90 8.64 0.54
CA PRO A 232 8.88 8.42 -0.48
C PRO A 232 8.72 6.96 -0.88
N ILE A 233 9.83 6.23 -1.06
CA ILE A 233 9.76 4.81 -1.40
C ILE A 233 9.30 3.96 -0.21
N LEU A 234 9.71 4.31 1.03
CA LEU A 234 9.22 3.62 2.23
C LEU A 234 7.72 3.76 2.39
N ALA A 235 7.16 4.93 2.11
CA ALA A 235 5.71 5.14 2.11
C ALA A 235 5.01 4.28 1.05
N THR A 236 5.59 4.15 -0.14
CA THR A 236 5.06 3.28 -1.20
C THR A 236 5.07 1.81 -0.78
N ILE A 237 6.19 1.33 -0.21
CA ILE A 237 6.29 -0.05 0.31
C ILE A 237 5.29 -0.27 1.45
N ALA A 238 5.12 0.71 2.36
CA ALA A 238 4.16 0.62 3.46
C ALA A 238 2.72 0.42 2.96
N VAL A 239 2.32 1.12 1.89
CA VAL A 239 1.00 0.96 1.28
C VAL A 239 0.81 -0.45 0.72
N PHE A 240 1.76 -0.92 -0.09
CA PHE A 240 1.67 -2.27 -0.67
C PHE A 240 1.68 -3.34 0.42
N ALA A 241 2.53 -3.21 1.42
CA ALA A 241 2.58 -4.14 2.54
C ALA A 241 1.27 -4.14 3.35
N ALA A 242 0.71 -2.95 3.65
CA ALA A 242 -0.54 -2.83 4.38
C ALA A 242 -1.71 -3.46 3.62
N VAL A 243 -1.83 -3.18 2.32
CA VAL A 243 -2.89 -3.77 1.48
C VAL A 243 -2.74 -5.30 1.39
N ASN A 244 -1.52 -5.81 1.23
CA ASN A 244 -1.27 -7.24 1.21
C ASN A 244 -1.62 -7.91 2.55
N GLN A 245 -1.19 -7.33 3.68
CA GLN A 245 -1.50 -7.83 5.01
C GLN A 245 -3.00 -7.80 5.31
N TRP A 246 -3.70 -6.74 4.91
CA TRP A 246 -5.14 -6.61 5.11
C TRP A 246 -5.94 -7.64 4.31
N ASN A 247 -5.56 -7.89 3.05
CA ASN A 247 -6.30 -8.78 2.15
C ASN A 247 -5.93 -10.27 2.31
N ALA A 248 -4.85 -10.60 2.99
CA ALA A 248 -4.41 -11.98 3.15
C ALA A 248 -5.38 -12.76 4.06
N PHE A 249 -5.81 -13.93 3.59
CA PHE A 249 -6.67 -14.86 4.32
C PHE A 249 -6.19 -16.32 4.24
N GLN A 250 -5.32 -16.63 3.26
CA GLN A 250 -4.86 -18.01 3.03
C GLN A 250 -4.05 -18.57 4.20
N ASP A 251 -3.26 -17.72 4.85
CA ASP A 251 -2.51 -18.07 6.04
C ASP A 251 -3.43 -18.42 7.21
N THR A 252 -4.51 -17.64 7.41
CA THR A 252 -5.54 -17.98 8.40
C THR A 252 -6.23 -19.30 8.04
N LEU A 253 -6.63 -19.46 6.77
CA LEU A 253 -7.31 -20.67 6.29
C LEU A 253 -6.52 -21.95 6.51
N LEU A 254 -5.20 -21.90 6.32
CA LEU A 254 -4.34 -23.08 6.31
C LEU A 254 -3.66 -23.35 7.65
N LEU A 255 -3.37 -22.33 8.44
CA LEU A 255 -2.48 -22.42 9.60
C LEU A 255 -3.16 -22.07 10.93
N VAL A 256 -4.40 -21.55 10.90
CA VAL A 256 -5.07 -21.06 12.11
C VAL A 256 -6.45 -21.70 12.25
N THR A 257 -6.61 -22.51 13.28
CA THR A 257 -7.89 -23.13 13.67
C THR A 257 -8.53 -22.45 14.88
N ASP A 258 -7.75 -21.65 15.63
CA ASP A 258 -8.26 -20.88 16.78
C ASP A 258 -9.09 -19.68 16.32
N ASP A 259 -10.37 -19.67 16.65
CA ASP A 259 -11.31 -18.59 16.31
C ASP A 259 -10.85 -17.20 16.81
N LYS A 260 -10.05 -17.15 17.88
CA LYS A 260 -9.49 -15.91 18.43
C LYS A 260 -8.43 -15.26 17.53
N LEU A 261 -7.87 -16.00 16.62
CA LEU A 261 -6.86 -15.50 15.68
C LEU A 261 -7.42 -15.27 14.28
N HIS A 262 -8.71 -15.57 14.04
CA HIS A 262 -9.30 -15.40 12.73
C HIS A 262 -9.26 -13.92 12.28
N THR A 263 -8.89 -13.70 11.03
CA THR A 263 -8.89 -12.37 10.40
C THR A 263 -10.25 -12.04 9.80
N LEU A 264 -10.53 -10.75 9.61
CA LEU A 264 -11.78 -10.26 9.02
C LEU A 264 -11.95 -10.78 7.57
N GLN A 265 -10.87 -10.82 6.79
CA GLN A 265 -10.87 -11.32 5.42
C GLN A 265 -11.19 -12.83 5.37
N TYR A 266 -10.68 -13.61 6.32
CA TYR A 266 -11.01 -15.03 6.45
C TYR A 266 -12.49 -15.23 6.83
N LYS A 267 -13.05 -14.43 7.75
CA LYS A 267 -14.50 -14.46 8.07
C LYS A 267 -15.34 -14.15 6.84
N LEU A 268 -14.96 -13.14 6.05
CA LEU A 268 -15.64 -12.84 4.77
C LEU A 268 -15.60 -14.04 3.81
N TRP A 269 -14.42 -14.64 3.65
CA TRP A 269 -14.25 -15.83 2.81
C TRP A 269 -15.17 -16.98 3.26
N ASN A 270 -15.26 -17.23 4.56
CA ASN A 270 -16.16 -18.23 5.13
C ASN A 270 -17.64 -17.94 4.83
N TYR A 271 -18.08 -16.68 4.97
CA TYR A 271 -19.48 -16.30 4.65
C TYR A 271 -19.78 -16.48 3.16
N ILE A 272 -18.84 -16.17 2.27
CA ILE A 272 -19.01 -16.36 0.83
C ILE A 272 -19.15 -17.85 0.50
N ASN A 273 -18.29 -18.69 1.04
CA ASN A 273 -18.26 -20.13 0.71
C ASN A 273 -19.44 -20.89 1.36
N SER A 274 -19.80 -20.58 2.58
CA SER A 274 -20.96 -21.17 3.25
C SER A 274 -22.26 -20.91 2.47
N ALA A 275 -22.44 -19.70 1.95
CA ALA A 275 -23.59 -19.35 1.12
C ALA A 275 -23.60 -20.13 -0.20
N SER A 276 -22.43 -20.33 -0.82
CA SER A 276 -22.31 -21.06 -2.07
C SER A 276 -22.57 -22.56 -1.88
N SER A 277 -22.05 -23.15 -0.81
CA SER A 277 -22.26 -24.54 -0.44
C SER A 277 -23.74 -24.82 -0.12
N LEU A 278 -24.42 -23.93 0.59
CA LEU A 278 -25.84 -24.05 0.89
C LEU A 278 -26.69 -24.00 -0.39
N LYS A 279 -26.41 -23.08 -1.32
CA LYS A 279 -27.10 -23.00 -2.61
C LYS A 279 -26.90 -24.30 -3.43
N ALA A 280 -25.68 -24.83 -3.48
CA ALA A 280 -25.39 -26.08 -4.18
C ALA A 280 -26.14 -27.27 -3.55
N ALA A 281 -26.18 -27.38 -2.22
CA ALA A 281 -26.91 -28.41 -1.51
C ALA A 281 -28.43 -28.35 -1.77
N ILE A 282 -29.02 -27.16 -1.80
CA ILE A 282 -30.43 -26.95 -2.08
C ILE A 282 -30.78 -27.32 -3.53
N SER A 283 -29.92 -26.96 -4.50
CA SER A 283 -30.15 -27.32 -5.90
C SER A 283 -30.08 -28.82 -6.17
N SER A 284 -29.39 -29.59 -5.34
CA SER A 284 -29.28 -31.05 -5.45
C SER A 284 -30.44 -31.83 -4.80
N VAL A 285 -31.17 -31.20 -3.85
CA VAL A 285 -32.21 -31.90 -3.07
C VAL A 285 -33.63 -31.71 -3.64
N GLY A 286 -33.83 -30.83 -4.63
CA GLY A 286 -35.13 -30.58 -5.24
C GLY A 286 -36.04 -29.62 -4.43
N SER A 287 -37.22 -29.29 -4.97
CA SER A 287 -38.14 -28.24 -4.48
C SER A 287 -39.01 -28.65 -3.29
N SER A 288 -38.44 -29.14 -2.19
CA SER A 288 -39.18 -29.39 -0.94
C SER A 288 -39.41 -28.11 -0.14
N ALA A 289 -40.46 -28.09 0.72
CA ALA A 289 -40.78 -26.93 1.56
C ALA A 289 -39.61 -26.57 2.51
N SER A 290 -38.79 -27.55 2.92
CA SER A 290 -37.59 -27.35 3.70
C SER A 290 -36.51 -26.63 2.89
N ALA A 291 -36.40 -26.86 1.56
CA ALA A 291 -35.52 -26.18 0.67
C ALA A 291 -35.90 -24.69 0.48
N GLN A 292 -37.22 -24.39 0.43
CA GLN A 292 -37.70 -23.00 0.39
C GLN A 292 -37.42 -22.24 1.71
N GLN A 293 -37.53 -22.89 2.86
CA GLN A 293 -37.16 -22.29 4.13
C GLN A 293 -35.65 -22.05 4.25
N ALA A 294 -34.83 -22.98 3.77
CA ALA A 294 -33.39 -22.79 3.68
C ALA A 294 -32.98 -21.70 2.69
N LEU A 295 -33.73 -21.53 1.58
CA LEU A 295 -33.57 -20.39 0.66
C LEU A 295 -33.93 -19.06 1.31
N ALA A 296 -35.00 -18.99 2.10
CA ALA A 296 -35.37 -17.78 2.85
C ALA A 296 -34.31 -17.40 3.90
N GLN A 297 -33.71 -18.39 4.56
CA GLN A 297 -32.54 -18.17 5.44
C GLN A 297 -31.28 -17.78 4.63
N SER A 298 -31.09 -18.28 3.41
CA SER A 298 -29.98 -17.89 2.53
C SER A 298 -30.12 -16.45 2.02
N ALA A 299 -31.32 -15.87 2.00
CA ALA A 299 -31.57 -14.47 1.70
C ALA A 299 -30.81 -13.56 2.68
N THR A 300 -30.94 -13.88 3.98
CA THR A 300 -30.17 -13.21 5.03
C THR A 300 -28.67 -13.35 4.82
N THR A 301 -28.23 -14.49 4.34
CA THR A 301 -26.80 -14.75 4.05
C THR A 301 -26.24 -13.87 2.93
N THR A 302 -27.04 -13.56 1.88
CA THR A 302 -26.58 -12.67 0.79
C THR A 302 -26.41 -11.23 1.28
N SER A 303 -27.35 -10.69 2.03
CA SER A 303 -27.25 -9.33 2.57
C SER A 303 -26.15 -9.22 3.62
N VAL A 304 -25.98 -10.24 4.48
CA VAL A 304 -24.86 -10.31 5.43
C VAL A 304 -23.51 -10.32 4.69
N ARG A 305 -23.37 -11.15 3.66
CA ARG A 305 -22.15 -11.21 2.84
C ARG A 305 -21.80 -9.87 2.22
N MET A 306 -22.76 -9.19 1.59
CA MET A 306 -22.54 -7.87 1.00
C MET A 306 -22.18 -6.83 2.05
N THR A 307 -22.81 -6.86 3.21
CA THR A 307 -22.54 -5.94 4.33
C THR A 307 -21.13 -6.17 4.89
N VAL A 308 -20.74 -7.43 5.12
CA VAL A 308 -19.37 -7.76 5.56
C VAL A 308 -18.36 -7.32 4.52
N THR A 309 -18.65 -7.50 3.21
CA THR A 309 -17.78 -7.03 2.13
C THR A 309 -17.55 -5.52 2.21
N ILE A 310 -18.59 -4.72 2.40
CA ILE A 310 -18.45 -3.26 2.57
C ILE A 310 -17.62 -2.91 3.80
N ILE A 311 -17.86 -3.59 4.94
CA ILE A 311 -17.07 -3.38 6.17
C ILE A 311 -15.57 -3.67 5.91
N VAL A 312 -15.26 -4.75 5.17
CA VAL A 312 -13.88 -5.16 4.86
C VAL A 312 -13.19 -4.17 3.90
N ILE A 313 -13.93 -3.64 2.93
CA ILE A 313 -13.38 -2.72 1.92
C ILE A 313 -13.24 -1.29 2.47
N THR A 314 -14.10 -0.87 3.38
CA THR A 314 -14.16 0.51 3.91
C THR A 314 -12.80 1.02 4.41
N PRO A 315 -12.01 0.30 5.22
CA PRO A 315 -10.72 0.79 5.68
C PRO A 315 -9.73 1.05 4.53
N ILE A 316 -9.76 0.22 3.48
CA ILE A 316 -8.90 0.41 2.30
C ILE A 316 -9.29 1.71 1.57
N ILE A 317 -10.60 1.93 1.35
CA ILE A 317 -11.10 3.13 0.67
C ILE A 317 -10.76 4.40 1.46
N LEU A 318 -10.87 4.37 2.80
CA LEU A 318 -10.57 5.51 3.66
C LEU A 318 -9.08 5.85 3.71
N VAL A 319 -8.23 4.84 3.68
CA VAL A 319 -6.77 5.00 3.82
C VAL A 319 -6.12 5.38 2.48
N TYR A 320 -6.67 4.94 1.35
CA TYR A 320 -6.11 5.17 0.02
C TYR A 320 -5.81 6.64 -0.32
N PRO A 321 -6.70 7.63 -0.10
CA PRO A 321 -6.44 9.04 -0.43
C PRO A 321 -5.24 9.63 0.32
N PHE A 322 -4.98 9.16 1.55
CA PHE A 322 -3.83 9.62 2.34
C PHE A 322 -2.50 9.16 1.72
N PHE A 323 -2.48 8.00 1.09
CA PHE A 323 -1.29 7.44 0.48
C PHE A 323 -1.11 7.86 -0.98
N GLN A 324 -2.18 8.20 -1.70
CA GLN A 324 -2.13 8.61 -3.11
C GLN A 324 -1.13 9.74 -3.35
N ARG A 325 -1.02 10.71 -2.44
CA ARG A 325 -0.06 11.82 -2.51
C ARG A 325 1.42 11.39 -2.53
N TYR A 326 1.73 10.21 -1.98
CA TYR A 326 3.09 9.67 -1.98
C TYR A 326 3.41 8.95 -3.29
N PHE A 327 2.42 8.28 -3.89
CA PHE A 327 2.57 7.62 -5.18
C PHE A 327 2.88 8.60 -6.30
N THR A 328 2.14 9.70 -6.38
CA THR A 328 2.34 10.71 -7.43
C THR A 328 3.71 11.38 -7.38
N LYS A 329 4.32 11.46 -6.19
CA LYS A 329 5.67 12.03 -6.02
C LYS A 329 6.80 10.99 -6.18
N GLY A 330 6.57 9.73 -5.74
CA GLY A 330 7.60 8.69 -5.75
C GLY A 330 7.86 8.08 -7.12
N ILE A 331 6.81 7.87 -7.93
CA ILE A 331 6.94 7.27 -9.27
C ILE A 331 7.63 8.21 -10.26
N MET A 332 7.45 9.54 -10.11
CA MET A 332 8.06 10.54 -10.99
C MET A 332 9.59 10.62 -10.87
N ILE A 333 10.17 10.26 -9.72
CA ILE A 333 11.63 10.33 -9.50
C ILE A 333 12.36 9.21 -10.28
N GLY A 334 11.72 8.08 -10.55
CA GLY A 334 12.27 6.99 -11.37
C GLY A 334 12.10 7.17 -12.88
N ALA A 335 11.20 8.04 -13.32
CA ALA A 335 10.86 8.25 -14.74
C ALA A 335 11.67 9.37 -15.40
N VAL A 336 12.34 10.24 -14.63
CA VAL A 336 13.18 11.34 -15.15
C VAL A 336 14.64 10.94 -15.04
N LYS A 337 15.05 9.94 -15.80
CA LYS A 337 16.44 9.72 -16.23
C LYS A 337 16.45 9.88 -17.75
N GLY A 338 16.56 11.12 -18.16
CA GLY A 338 16.85 11.56 -19.52
C GLY A 338 17.73 12.77 -19.43
#